data_48dbdc56f1e0ce6fb47bd1d969741bdf
#
_entry.id   48dbdc56f1e0ce6fb47bd1d969741bdf
#
_cell.length_a   1.000
_cell.length_b   1.000
_cell.length_c   1.000
_cell.angle_alpha   90.00
_cell.angle_beta   90.00
_cell.angle_gamma   90.00
#
_symmetry.space_group_name_H-M   'P 1'
#
loop_
_entity.id
_entity.type
_entity.pdbx_description
1 polymer ?
#
loop_
_entity_poly.entity_id
_entity_poly.type
_entity_poly.pdbx_seq_one_letter_code
_entity_poly.pdbx_strand_id
1 'polypeptide(L)'
;MITVSNVSLTFGGQKLFSGADLKFMPGNCYGVIGANGAGKSTFLRILSGELEPTTGTVTIPAGQRLSTLKQDQFKYDAYPVLDTVIMGNQRLYDIMKEKDELYAKPDFSDADGERAAELEGEFAEMDGWNAESDAATLLTGLGLPVEMHTMLMGDLKGGEKFKVLLAQALFGNPDILLLDEPTNNLDNRSVAWLEDFLMNFPGTLIVVSHDRWFLNNICTHIVDIDFNQVKLYVGNYDFWYESSKMMQSLMNDQKKRREDKIKELQAFIQRFSSNKSKAKQATSRRKLLDQLTIEQMPASSRRYPWVCFTPEREAGKDRKSVV
;
A
#
# COMPACT_ATOMS: atom_id res chain seq x y z
N MET A 1 3.90 -9.98 -12.39
CA MET A 1 4.50 -10.51 -11.12
C MET A 1 5.58 -9.55 -10.64
N ILE A 2 5.59 -9.14 -9.36
CA ILE A 2 6.69 -8.35 -8.77
C ILE A 2 7.46 -9.24 -7.80
N THR A 3 8.78 -9.21 -7.86
CA THR A 3 9.64 -9.90 -6.89
C THR A 3 10.45 -8.88 -6.11
N VAL A 4 10.34 -8.93 -4.78
CA VAL A 4 11.06 -8.10 -3.82
C VAL A 4 12.04 -9.00 -3.10
N SER A 5 13.35 -8.70 -3.17
CA SER A 5 14.40 -9.54 -2.60
C SER A 5 15.26 -8.73 -1.64
N ASN A 6 15.23 -9.11 -0.37
CA ASN A 6 16.03 -8.54 0.74
C ASN A 6 15.99 -7.01 0.80
N VAL A 7 14.81 -6.42 0.52
CA VAL A 7 14.64 -4.96 0.47
C VAL A 7 14.61 -4.39 1.88
N SER A 8 15.45 -3.38 2.11
CA SER A 8 15.47 -2.63 3.37
C SER A 8 15.42 -1.13 3.06
N LEU A 9 14.80 -0.37 3.96
CA LEU A 9 14.71 1.08 3.85
C LEU A 9 15.06 1.75 5.17
N THR A 10 16.02 2.68 5.09
CA THR A 10 16.37 3.59 6.17
C THR A 10 16.19 5.03 5.68
N PHE A 11 15.41 5.81 6.40
CA PHE A 11 15.14 7.20 6.05
C PHE A 11 15.49 8.12 7.23
N GLY A 12 16.32 9.13 6.97
CA GLY A 12 16.75 10.09 8.03
C GLY A 12 17.43 9.41 9.23
N GLY A 13 18.13 8.29 9.04
CA GLY A 13 18.75 7.51 10.13
C GLY A 13 17.77 6.56 10.86
N GLN A 14 16.48 6.63 10.58
CA GLN A 14 15.47 5.72 11.13
C GLN A 14 15.22 4.56 10.16
N LYS A 15 15.34 3.34 10.66
CA LYS A 15 15.04 2.12 9.92
C LYS A 15 13.53 1.91 9.88
N LEU A 16 12.94 1.98 8.70
CA LEU A 16 11.50 1.75 8.50
C LEU A 16 11.20 0.26 8.44
N PHE A 17 11.92 -0.48 7.60
CA PHE A 17 11.84 -1.94 7.53
C PHE A 17 13.13 -2.54 6.95
N SER A 18 13.32 -3.83 7.13
CA SER A 18 14.53 -4.54 6.66
C SER A 18 14.24 -5.96 6.24
N GLY A 19 15.00 -6.41 5.23
CA GLY A 19 14.99 -7.79 4.77
C GLY A 19 13.61 -8.23 4.29
N ALA A 20 12.92 -7.39 3.53
CA ALA A 20 11.64 -7.75 2.95
C ALA A 20 11.84 -8.68 1.74
N ASP A 21 11.28 -9.89 1.82
CA ASP A 21 11.24 -10.86 0.75
C ASP A 21 9.77 -11.19 0.43
N LEU A 22 9.30 -10.73 -0.75
CA LEU A 22 7.89 -10.83 -1.14
C LEU A 22 7.77 -11.17 -2.62
N LYS A 23 6.69 -11.85 -2.97
CA LYS A 23 6.29 -12.09 -4.37
C LYS A 23 4.82 -11.70 -4.53
N PHE A 24 4.55 -10.81 -5.48
CA PHE A 24 3.21 -10.38 -5.83
C PHE A 24 2.81 -11.02 -7.16
N MET A 25 1.76 -11.83 -7.12
CA MET A 25 1.30 -12.63 -8.26
C MET A 25 0.08 -11.98 -8.92
N PRO A 26 -0.07 -12.11 -10.26
CA PRO A 26 -1.28 -11.66 -10.96
C PRO A 26 -2.55 -12.32 -10.41
N GLY A 27 -3.69 -11.66 -10.57
CA GLY A 27 -4.99 -12.11 -10.09
C GLY A 27 -5.16 -12.04 -8.57
N ASN A 28 -4.27 -11.32 -7.87
CA ASN A 28 -4.38 -11.13 -6.42
C ASN A 28 -4.35 -9.65 -6.06
N CYS A 29 -5.08 -9.33 -4.99
CA CYS A 29 -5.06 -8.02 -4.36
C CYS A 29 -4.31 -8.08 -3.03
N TYR A 30 -3.34 -7.20 -2.88
CA TYR A 30 -2.47 -7.09 -1.70
C TYR A 30 -2.75 -5.76 -0.97
N GLY A 31 -3.38 -5.84 0.20
CA GLY A 31 -3.60 -4.68 1.06
C GLY A 31 -2.37 -4.39 1.92
N VAL A 32 -1.74 -3.23 1.74
CA VAL A 32 -0.58 -2.82 2.55
C VAL A 32 -1.05 -2.02 3.75
N ILE A 33 -0.78 -2.53 4.94
CA ILE A 33 -1.19 -1.93 6.19
C ILE A 33 -0.01 -1.69 7.14
N GLY A 34 -0.19 -0.80 8.10
CA GLY A 34 0.83 -0.44 9.08
C GLY A 34 0.48 0.86 9.78
N ALA A 35 1.22 1.23 10.81
CA ALA A 35 1.04 2.51 11.51
C ALA A 35 1.30 3.71 10.57
N ASN A 36 0.82 4.91 10.96
CA ASN A 36 1.19 6.13 10.27
C ASN A 36 2.71 6.35 10.41
N GLY A 37 3.37 6.63 9.29
CA GLY A 37 4.82 6.74 9.24
C GLY A 37 5.59 5.41 9.19
N ALA A 38 4.92 4.26 9.14
CA ALA A 38 5.58 2.94 8.99
C ALA A 38 6.25 2.72 7.62
N GLY A 39 6.00 3.61 6.65
CA GLY A 39 6.62 3.55 5.33
C GLY A 39 5.75 2.91 4.24
N LYS A 40 4.41 2.85 4.40
CA LYS A 40 3.49 2.28 3.41
C LYS A 40 3.61 2.92 2.02
N SER A 41 3.39 4.24 1.93
CA SER A 41 3.53 4.98 0.66
C SER A 41 4.96 4.94 0.11
N THR A 42 5.95 4.93 1.02
CA THR A 42 7.36 4.80 0.62
C THR A 42 7.65 3.41 0.04
N PHE A 43 7.02 2.37 0.59
CA PHE A 43 7.10 1.02 0.03
C PHE A 43 6.50 0.95 -1.36
N LEU A 44 5.33 1.58 -1.61
CA LEU A 44 4.76 1.67 -2.96
C LEU A 44 5.70 2.40 -3.94
N ARG A 45 6.36 3.49 -3.50
CA ARG A 45 7.33 4.21 -4.33
C ARG A 45 8.58 3.39 -4.64
N ILE A 46 8.98 2.45 -3.77
CA ILE A 46 10.06 1.49 -4.08
C ILE A 46 9.55 0.48 -5.12
N LEU A 47 8.31 0.00 -5.00
CA LEU A 47 7.74 -0.94 -5.97
C LEU A 47 7.54 -0.31 -7.35
N SER A 48 7.22 1.00 -7.41
CA SER A 48 7.10 1.73 -8.68
C SER A 48 8.43 2.11 -9.31
N GLY A 49 9.54 1.95 -8.60
CA GLY A 49 10.87 2.39 -9.05
C GLY A 49 11.13 3.89 -8.90
N GLU A 50 10.22 4.65 -8.28
CA GLU A 50 10.40 6.08 -7.99
C GLU A 50 11.42 6.33 -6.89
N LEU A 51 11.66 5.35 -6.04
CA LEU A 51 12.61 5.41 -4.92
C LEU A 51 13.45 4.15 -4.88
N GLU A 52 14.78 4.33 -4.84
CA GLU A 52 15.70 3.22 -4.65
C GLU A 52 15.71 2.75 -3.18
N PRO A 53 15.67 1.43 -2.92
CA PRO A 53 15.81 0.90 -1.56
C PRO A 53 17.24 1.09 -1.05
N THR A 54 17.42 1.12 0.28
CA THR A 54 18.77 1.18 0.88
C THR A 54 19.57 -0.10 0.58
N THR A 55 18.92 -1.25 0.58
CA THR A 55 19.48 -2.55 0.18
C THR A 55 18.41 -3.40 -0.49
N GLY A 56 18.83 -4.40 -1.26
CA GLY A 56 17.96 -5.33 -1.95
C GLY A 56 17.51 -4.81 -3.33
N THR A 57 16.63 -5.55 -3.97
CA THR A 57 16.17 -5.27 -5.33
C THR A 57 14.68 -5.56 -5.50
N VAL A 58 14.03 -4.78 -6.36
CA VAL A 58 12.68 -5.03 -6.86
C VAL A 58 12.79 -5.37 -8.34
N THR A 59 12.20 -6.46 -8.76
CA THR A 59 12.24 -6.91 -10.15
C THR A 59 10.82 -7.06 -10.69
N ILE A 60 10.55 -6.39 -11.81
CA ILE A 60 9.35 -6.51 -12.61
C ILE A 60 9.76 -7.08 -13.96
N PRO A 61 9.12 -8.15 -14.47
CA PRO A 61 9.42 -8.71 -15.78
C PRO A 61 9.23 -7.67 -16.88
N ALA A 62 10.10 -7.73 -17.89
CA ALA A 62 9.99 -6.86 -19.06
C ALA A 62 8.64 -7.03 -19.77
N GLY A 63 8.09 -5.93 -20.30
CA GLY A 63 6.82 -5.92 -21.02
C GLY A 63 5.58 -5.80 -20.12
N GLN A 64 5.71 -5.84 -18.80
CA GLN A 64 4.58 -5.57 -17.90
C GLN A 64 4.39 -4.07 -17.68
N ARG A 65 3.17 -3.59 -17.89
CA ARG A 65 2.81 -2.19 -17.65
C ARG A 65 2.40 -1.99 -16.20
N LEU A 66 3.15 -1.10 -15.52
CA LEU A 66 2.87 -0.67 -14.16
C LEU A 66 2.17 0.68 -14.19
N SER A 67 1.06 0.80 -13.47
CA SER A 67 0.34 2.04 -13.25
C SER A 67 0.28 2.40 -11.78
N THR A 68 0.41 3.69 -11.47
CA THR A 68 0.37 4.20 -10.10
C THR A 68 -0.60 5.37 -10.00
N LEU A 69 -1.36 5.42 -8.92
CA LEU A 69 -2.16 6.60 -8.59
C LEU A 69 -1.24 7.75 -8.20
N LYS A 70 -1.16 8.77 -9.06
CA LYS A 70 -0.32 9.96 -8.84
C LYS A 70 -1.04 10.94 -7.93
N GLN A 71 -0.28 11.58 -7.04
CA GLN A 71 -0.82 12.57 -6.10
C GLN A 71 -0.69 14.02 -6.60
N ASP A 72 0.09 14.26 -7.66
CA ASP A 72 0.24 15.60 -8.24
C ASP A 72 -0.98 15.95 -9.10
N GLN A 73 -1.87 16.72 -8.51
CA GLN A 73 -3.14 17.14 -9.11
C GLN A 73 -3.00 18.26 -10.14
N PHE A 74 -1.85 18.94 -10.20
CA PHE A 74 -1.64 20.14 -11.02
C PHE A 74 -0.90 19.87 -12.33
N LYS A 75 -0.25 18.72 -12.41
CA LYS A 75 0.57 18.34 -13.57
C LYS A 75 -0.19 18.38 -14.91
N TYR A 76 -1.48 18.13 -14.88
CA TYR A 76 -2.32 17.97 -16.06
C TYR A 76 -3.31 19.12 -16.29
N ASP A 77 -3.17 20.25 -15.58
CA ASP A 77 -4.12 21.37 -15.61
C ASP A 77 -4.40 21.93 -17.02
N ALA A 78 -3.44 21.82 -17.93
CA ALA A 78 -3.56 22.29 -19.32
C ALA A 78 -4.24 21.28 -20.26
N TYR A 79 -4.56 20.08 -19.81
CA TYR A 79 -5.10 19.03 -20.65
C TYR A 79 -6.60 18.80 -20.42
N PRO A 80 -7.36 18.36 -21.44
CA PRO A 80 -8.73 17.89 -21.28
C PRO A 80 -8.80 16.66 -20.34
N VAL A 81 -9.92 16.50 -19.65
CA VAL A 81 -10.17 15.39 -18.73
C VAL A 81 -10.02 14.04 -19.41
N LEU A 82 -10.65 13.85 -20.58
CA LEU A 82 -10.53 12.59 -21.35
C LEU A 82 -9.09 12.29 -21.74
N ASP A 83 -8.38 13.28 -22.30
CA ASP A 83 -6.97 13.14 -22.69
C ASP A 83 -6.13 12.72 -21.49
N THR A 84 -6.38 13.34 -20.31
CA THR A 84 -5.67 13.03 -19.07
C THR A 84 -5.86 11.57 -18.66
N VAL A 85 -7.07 11.01 -18.80
CA VAL A 85 -7.31 9.59 -18.52
C VAL A 85 -6.56 8.70 -19.50
N ILE A 86 -6.63 9.00 -20.81
CA ILE A 86 -5.97 8.21 -21.86
C ILE A 86 -4.44 8.22 -21.69
N MET A 87 -3.85 9.31 -21.17
CA MET A 87 -2.43 9.39 -20.77
C MET A 87 -2.02 8.36 -19.71
N GLY A 88 -2.95 7.65 -19.09
CA GLY A 88 -2.68 6.46 -18.27
C GLY A 88 -1.98 5.36 -19.07
N ASN A 89 -2.23 5.31 -20.38
CA ASN A 89 -1.43 4.56 -21.33
C ASN A 89 -0.70 5.55 -22.27
N GLN A 90 0.48 6.01 -21.83
CA GLN A 90 1.23 7.05 -22.53
C GLN A 90 1.51 6.70 -24.00
N ARG A 91 1.83 5.42 -24.29
CA ARG A 91 2.11 5.00 -25.67
C ARG A 91 0.89 5.15 -26.58
N LEU A 92 -0.29 4.77 -26.07
CA LEU A 92 -1.53 4.93 -26.81
C LEU A 92 -1.83 6.41 -27.10
N TYR A 93 -1.67 7.26 -26.08
CA TYR A 93 -1.87 8.71 -26.23
C TYR A 93 -0.91 9.32 -27.25
N ASP A 94 0.37 8.94 -27.21
CA ASP A 94 1.38 9.42 -28.15
C ASP A 94 1.05 9.00 -29.59
N ILE A 95 0.59 7.76 -29.80
CA ILE A 95 0.12 7.26 -31.07
C ILE A 95 -1.08 8.09 -31.60
N MET A 96 -2.06 8.37 -30.73
CA MET A 96 -3.21 9.20 -31.12
C MET A 96 -2.78 10.56 -31.60
N LYS A 97 -1.88 11.22 -30.87
CA LYS A 97 -1.39 12.55 -31.25
C LYS A 97 -0.53 12.52 -32.52
N GLU A 98 0.37 11.53 -32.64
CA GLU A 98 1.20 11.36 -33.87
C GLU A 98 0.34 11.11 -35.10
N LYS A 99 -0.74 10.30 -34.98
CA LYS A 99 -1.71 10.08 -36.05
C LYS A 99 -2.42 11.38 -36.46
N ASP A 100 -2.94 12.12 -35.48
CA ASP A 100 -3.61 13.40 -35.72
C ASP A 100 -2.69 14.39 -36.45
N GLU A 101 -1.41 14.48 -36.05
CA GLU A 101 -0.40 15.33 -36.68
C GLU A 101 -0.08 14.88 -38.09
N LEU A 102 0.06 13.55 -38.33
CA LEU A 102 0.34 12.99 -39.64
C LEU A 102 -0.80 13.27 -40.60
N TYR A 103 -2.04 13.02 -40.22
CA TYR A 103 -3.20 13.25 -41.10
C TYR A 103 -3.53 14.74 -41.30
N ALA A 104 -3.06 15.62 -40.43
CA ALA A 104 -3.19 17.06 -40.59
C ALA A 104 -2.17 17.67 -41.58
N LYS A 105 -1.16 16.92 -42.03
CA LYS A 105 -0.14 17.41 -42.97
C LYS A 105 -0.75 17.69 -44.34
N PRO A 106 -0.53 18.90 -44.91
CA PRO A 106 -0.99 19.23 -46.26
C PRO A 106 -0.24 18.45 -47.37
N ASP A 107 1.04 18.08 -47.10
CA ASP A 107 1.89 17.33 -48.04
C ASP A 107 2.14 15.92 -47.44
N PHE A 108 1.13 15.06 -47.58
CA PHE A 108 1.22 13.68 -47.12
C PHE A 108 2.06 12.84 -48.07
N SER A 109 3.23 12.36 -47.63
CA SER A 109 4.19 11.60 -48.44
C SER A 109 3.98 10.08 -48.29
N ASP A 110 4.60 9.31 -49.21
CA ASP A 110 4.58 7.83 -49.11
C ASP A 110 5.18 7.34 -47.78
N ALA A 111 6.22 8.01 -47.27
CA ALA A 111 6.81 7.69 -45.96
C ALA A 111 5.82 7.98 -44.79
N ASP A 112 5.01 9.04 -44.87
CA ASP A 112 3.95 9.31 -43.92
C ASP A 112 2.86 8.22 -43.96
N GLY A 113 2.60 7.67 -45.16
CA GLY A 113 1.67 6.54 -45.35
C GLY A 113 2.17 5.25 -44.68
N GLU A 114 3.45 4.92 -44.85
CA GLU A 114 4.06 3.76 -44.17
C GLU A 114 4.00 3.94 -42.63
N ARG A 115 4.36 5.13 -42.16
CA ARG A 115 4.32 5.44 -40.73
C ARG A 115 2.90 5.38 -40.15
N ALA A 116 1.91 5.92 -40.86
CA ALA A 116 0.50 5.86 -40.48
C ALA A 116 0.01 4.40 -40.39
N ALA A 117 0.41 3.53 -41.34
CA ALA A 117 0.04 2.12 -41.31
C ALA A 117 0.65 1.37 -40.09
N GLU A 118 1.91 1.67 -39.69
CA GLU A 118 2.52 1.15 -38.49
C GLU A 118 1.75 1.59 -37.25
N LEU A 119 1.45 2.89 -37.13
CA LEU A 119 0.70 3.44 -36.00
C LEU A 119 -0.72 2.89 -35.91
N GLU A 120 -1.39 2.64 -37.04
CA GLU A 120 -2.71 1.99 -37.05
C GLU A 120 -2.64 0.56 -36.50
N GLY A 121 -1.58 -0.18 -36.86
CA GLY A 121 -1.34 -1.52 -36.31
C GLY A 121 -1.16 -1.50 -34.78
N GLU A 122 -0.26 -0.66 -34.27
CA GLU A 122 -0.05 -0.51 -32.81
C GLU A 122 -1.32 -0.01 -32.09
N PHE A 123 -2.04 0.93 -32.70
CA PHE A 123 -3.29 1.48 -32.19
C PHE A 123 -4.37 0.41 -32.03
N ALA A 124 -4.50 -0.47 -33.02
CA ALA A 124 -5.44 -1.58 -33.00
C ALA A 124 -5.06 -2.63 -31.94
N GLU A 125 -3.75 -2.95 -31.78
CA GLU A 125 -3.27 -3.87 -30.77
C GLU A 125 -3.54 -3.38 -29.33
N MET A 126 -3.57 -2.04 -29.13
CA MET A 126 -3.86 -1.42 -27.83
C MET A 126 -5.36 -1.13 -27.62
N ASP A 127 -6.25 -1.63 -28.49
CA ASP A 127 -7.70 -1.34 -28.46
C ASP A 127 -8.01 0.17 -28.50
N GLY A 128 -7.21 0.92 -29.26
CA GLY A 128 -7.27 2.37 -29.30
C GLY A 128 -8.61 2.95 -29.79
N TRP A 129 -9.37 2.20 -30.59
CA TRP A 129 -10.71 2.60 -31.06
C TRP A 129 -11.72 2.79 -29.94
N ASN A 130 -11.54 2.08 -28.81
CA ASN A 130 -12.40 2.16 -27.64
C ASN A 130 -11.87 3.11 -26.56
N ALA A 131 -10.68 3.71 -26.76
CA ALA A 131 -9.97 4.49 -25.73
C ALA A 131 -10.83 5.61 -25.10
N GLU A 132 -11.53 6.40 -25.92
CA GLU A 132 -12.39 7.48 -25.41
C GLU A 132 -13.63 6.93 -24.67
N SER A 133 -14.23 5.86 -25.19
CA SER A 133 -15.38 5.21 -24.56
C SER A 133 -15.01 4.59 -23.23
N ASP A 134 -13.86 3.94 -23.15
CA ASP A 134 -13.35 3.32 -21.92
C ASP A 134 -12.99 4.39 -20.87
N ALA A 135 -12.33 5.48 -21.31
CA ALA A 135 -12.05 6.62 -20.45
C ALA A 135 -13.34 7.24 -19.89
N ALA A 136 -14.36 7.46 -20.75
CA ALA A 136 -15.66 7.98 -20.35
C ALA A 136 -16.40 7.04 -19.38
N THR A 137 -16.27 5.73 -19.57
CA THR A 137 -16.85 4.70 -18.69
C THR A 137 -16.21 4.75 -17.30
N LEU A 138 -14.89 4.85 -17.21
CA LEU A 138 -14.17 5.01 -15.94
C LEU A 138 -14.56 6.29 -15.21
N LEU A 139 -14.63 7.42 -15.91
CA LEU A 139 -15.02 8.71 -15.35
C LEU A 139 -16.46 8.68 -14.80
N THR A 140 -17.38 8.12 -15.59
CA THR A 140 -18.80 8.01 -15.18
C THR A 140 -18.96 7.09 -13.98
N GLY A 141 -18.23 5.95 -13.96
CA GLY A 141 -18.21 5.03 -12.83
C GLY A 141 -17.71 5.67 -11.54
N LEU A 142 -16.70 6.53 -11.63
CA LEU A 142 -16.20 7.33 -10.51
C LEU A 142 -17.07 8.55 -10.18
N GLY A 143 -18.21 8.71 -10.86
CA GLY A 143 -19.19 9.73 -10.57
C GLY A 143 -18.84 11.14 -11.10
N LEU A 144 -18.07 11.22 -12.20
CA LEU A 144 -17.93 12.44 -12.97
C LEU A 144 -19.00 12.49 -14.08
N PRO A 145 -19.82 13.53 -14.14
CA PRO A 145 -20.83 13.68 -15.18
C PRO A 145 -20.18 13.94 -16.56
N VAL A 146 -20.87 13.53 -17.60
CA VAL A 146 -20.36 13.56 -19.00
C VAL A 146 -19.96 14.98 -19.45
N GLU A 147 -20.65 16.01 -18.93
CA GLU A 147 -20.37 17.41 -19.24
C GLU A 147 -18.96 17.84 -18.81
N MET A 148 -18.38 17.17 -17.81
CA MET A 148 -17.02 17.46 -17.33
C MET A 148 -15.95 16.77 -18.15
N HIS A 149 -16.28 15.77 -18.96
CA HIS A 149 -15.28 14.96 -19.70
C HIS A 149 -14.46 15.78 -20.70
N THR A 150 -15.06 16.86 -21.26
CA THR A 150 -14.40 17.75 -22.23
C THR A 150 -13.79 19.00 -21.60
N MET A 151 -13.97 19.21 -20.30
CA MET A 151 -13.41 20.35 -19.58
C MET A 151 -11.89 20.19 -19.42
N LEU A 152 -11.20 21.30 -19.15
CA LEU A 152 -9.79 21.25 -18.76
C LEU A 152 -9.65 20.79 -17.33
N MET A 153 -8.60 20.03 -17.05
CA MET A 153 -8.27 19.62 -15.67
C MET A 153 -8.14 20.81 -14.71
N GLY A 154 -7.61 21.95 -15.22
CA GLY A 154 -7.48 23.18 -14.44
C GLY A 154 -8.79 23.73 -13.90
N ASP A 155 -9.91 23.50 -14.58
CA ASP A 155 -11.24 24.00 -14.19
C ASP A 155 -11.94 23.12 -13.13
N LEU A 156 -11.41 21.91 -12.87
CA LEU A 156 -11.97 20.99 -11.92
C LEU A 156 -11.57 21.30 -10.47
N LYS A 157 -12.42 20.93 -9.52
CA LYS A 157 -12.10 20.97 -8.09
C LYS A 157 -11.18 19.80 -7.69
N GLY A 158 -10.46 19.94 -6.57
CA GLY A 158 -9.49 18.95 -6.13
C GLY A 158 -10.03 17.51 -6.00
N GLY A 159 -11.26 17.33 -5.50
CA GLY A 159 -11.91 16.02 -5.44
C GLY A 159 -12.24 15.42 -6.81
N GLU A 160 -12.62 16.26 -7.77
CA GLU A 160 -12.87 15.86 -9.15
C GLU A 160 -11.56 15.53 -9.87
N LYS A 161 -10.51 16.34 -9.68
CA LYS A 161 -9.14 16.04 -10.19
C LYS A 161 -8.65 14.69 -9.68
N PHE A 162 -8.87 14.38 -8.41
CA PHE A 162 -8.50 13.09 -7.85
C PHE A 162 -9.19 11.93 -8.56
N LYS A 163 -10.49 12.03 -8.84
CA LYS A 163 -11.26 11.03 -9.57
C LYS A 163 -10.71 10.80 -10.99
N VAL A 164 -10.31 11.88 -11.68
CA VAL A 164 -9.67 11.79 -13.01
C VAL A 164 -8.32 11.08 -12.94
N LEU A 165 -7.48 11.41 -11.95
CA LEU A 165 -6.18 10.73 -11.76
C LEU A 165 -6.34 9.26 -11.38
N LEU A 166 -7.40 8.93 -10.64
CA LEU A 166 -7.74 7.54 -10.36
C LEU A 166 -8.18 6.82 -11.65
N ALA A 167 -9.06 7.42 -12.47
CA ALA A 167 -9.42 6.90 -13.77
C ALA A 167 -8.19 6.69 -14.67
N GLN A 168 -7.25 7.66 -14.70
CA GLN A 168 -5.98 7.56 -15.40
C GLN A 168 -5.17 6.33 -14.95
N ALA A 169 -5.09 6.07 -13.64
CA ALA A 169 -4.36 4.92 -13.12
C ALA A 169 -5.01 3.59 -13.50
N LEU A 170 -6.34 3.53 -13.60
CA LEU A 170 -7.10 2.34 -13.98
C LEU A 170 -7.12 2.09 -15.50
N PHE A 171 -6.84 3.12 -16.31
CA PHE A 171 -7.03 3.09 -17.76
C PHE A 171 -6.12 2.09 -18.48
N GLY A 172 -6.68 1.40 -19.45
CA GLY A 172 -5.97 0.54 -20.40
C GLY A 172 -5.46 -0.76 -19.78
N ASN A 173 -6.08 -1.27 -18.72
CA ASN A 173 -5.81 -2.58 -18.10
C ASN A 173 -4.31 -2.82 -17.78
N PRO A 174 -3.69 -2.08 -16.84
CA PRO A 174 -2.31 -2.31 -16.46
C PRO A 174 -2.10 -3.71 -15.90
N ASP A 175 -0.91 -4.31 -16.11
CA ASP A 175 -0.55 -5.61 -15.49
C ASP A 175 -0.35 -5.49 -13.98
N ILE A 176 0.10 -4.31 -13.55
CA ILE A 176 0.39 -3.99 -12.14
C ILE A 176 -0.22 -2.64 -11.82
N LEU A 177 -1.03 -2.61 -10.76
CA LEU A 177 -1.71 -1.40 -10.30
C LEU A 177 -1.35 -1.11 -8.85
N LEU A 178 -0.79 0.06 -8.59
CA LEU A 178 -0.41 0.55 -7.26
C LEU A 178 -1.31 1.72 -6.87
N LEU A 179 -2.10 1.55 -5.81
CA LEU A 179 -3.03 2.57 -5.32
C LEU A 179 -2.67 3.00 -3.89
N ASP A 180 -2.46 4.28 -3.68
CA ASP A 180 -2.26 4.86 -2.35
C ASP A 180 -3.50 5.67 -1.95
N GLU A 181 -4.25 5.18 -0.96
CA GLU A 181 -5.49 5.75 -0.44
C GLU A 181 -6.55 6.08 -1.52
N PRO A 182 -6.93 5.10 -2.38
CA PRO A 182 -7.80 5.37 -3.53
C PRO A 182 -9.24 5.74 -3.15
N THR A 183 -9.67 5.46 -1.94
CA THR A 183 -11.02 5.80 -1.44
C THR A 183 -11.15 7.23 -0.93
N ASN A 184 -10.02 7.94 -0.78
CA ASN A 184 -10.04 9.33 -0.35
C ASN A 184 -10.79 10.20 -1.36
N ASN A 185 -11.65 11.11 -0.87
CA ASN A 185 -12.46 12.01 -1.69
C ASN A 185 -13.48 11.33 -2.63
N LEU A 186 -13.76 10.04 -2.46
CA LEU A 186 -14.85 9.35 -3.14
C LEU A 186 -16.11 9.32 -2.28
N ASP A 187 -17.26 9.43 -2.94
CA ASP A 187 -18.56 9.14 -2.31
C ASP A 187 -18.82 7.63 -2.28
N ASN A 188 -19.78 7.18 -1.48
CA ASN A 188 -20.08 5.75 -1.29
C ASN A 188 -20.41 5.02 -2.60
N ARG A 189 -21.02 5.71 -3.58
CA ARG A 189 -21.35 5.10 -4.87
C ARG A 189 -20.09 4.86 -5.70
N SER A 190 -19.21 5.84 -5.74
CA SER A 190 -17.90 5.72 -6.41
C SER A 190 -17.00 4.67 -5.75
N VAL A 191 -17.03 4.55 -4.40
CA VAL A 191 -16.32 3.49 -3.69
C VAL A 191 -16.84 2.11 -4.06
N ALA A 192 -18.18 1.90 -4.06
CA ALA A 192 -18.77 0.62 -4.43
C ALA A 192 -18.44 0.23 -5.89
N TRP A 193 -18.48 1.19 -6.81
CA TRP A 193 -18.07 0.96 -8.19
C TRP A 193 -16.58 0.58 -8.29
N LEU A 194 -15.72 1.27 -7.53
CA LEU A 194 -14.29 0.96 -7.50
C LEU A 194 -14.02 -0.43 -6.93
N GLU A 195 -14.73 -0.84 -5.86
CA GLU A 195 -14.65 -2.20 -5.32
C GLU A 195 -14.98 -3.25 -6.37
N ASP A 196 -16.10 -3.09 -7.09
CA ASP A 196 -16.52 -4.01 -8.16
C ASP A 196 -15.48 -4.07 -9.29
N PHE A 197 -14.91 -2.93 -9.68
CA PHE A 197 -13.87 -2.88 -10.69
C PHE A 197 -12.60 -3.62 -10.25
N LEU A 198 -12.13 -3.36 -9.01
CA LEU A 198 -10.90 -3.95 -8.48
C LEU A 198 -11.03 -5.44 -8.16
N MET A 199 -12.21 -5.93 -7.77
CA MET A 199 -12.46 -7.36 -7.57
C MET A 199 -12.33 -8.17 -8.87
N ASN A 200 -12.63 -7.54 -10.01
CA ASN A 200 -12.53 -8.18 -11.33
C ASN A 200 -11.18 -7.88 -12.03
N PHE A 201 -10.27 -7.19 -11.37
CA PHE A 201 -8.99 -6.82 -11.95
C PHE A 201 -8.07 -8.04 -12.13
N PRO A 202 -7.65 -8.38 -13.37
CA PRO A 202 -6.89 -9.61 -13.65
C PRO A 202 -5.41 -9.51 -13.31
N GLY A 203 -4.87 -8.30 -13.16
CA GLY A 203 -3.47 -8.01 -12.89
C GLY A 203 -3.06 -8.19 -11.43
N THR A 204 -1.92 -7.65 -11.08
CA THR A 204 -1.44 -7.56 -9.69
C THR A 204 -1.89 -6.23 -9.11
N LEU A 205 -2.73 -6.26 -8.08
CA LEU A 205 -3.19 -5.07 -7.38
C LEU A 205 -2.48 -4.94 -6.03
N ILE A 206 -1.87 -3.78 -5.76
CA ILE A 206 -1.31 -3.44 -4.45
C ILE A 206 -1.93 -2.13 -4.00
N VAL A 207 -2.61 -2.16 -2.85
CA VAL A 207 -3.37 -1.02 -2.35
C VAL A 207 -2.98 -0.69 -0.90
N VAL A 208 -2.75 0.58 -0.64
CA VAL A 208 -2.70 1.14 0.72
C VAL A 208 -4.04 1.78 1.00
N SER A 209 -4.71 1.42 2.08
CA SER A 209 -5.91 2.12 2.54
C SER A 209 -6.04 2.04 4.07
N HIS A 210 -6.68 3.04 4.65
CA HIS A 210 -7.14 3.04 6.04
C HIS A 210 -8.59 2.55 6.18
N ASP A 211 -9.29 2.37 5.09
CA ASP A 211 -10.65 1.83 5.07
C ASP A 211 -10.62 0.30 5.19
N ARG A 212 -11.01 -0.18 6.38
CA ARG A 212 -11.00 -1.62 6.69
C ARG A 212 -12.03 -2.39 5.88
N TRP A 213 -13.19 -1.78 5.64
CA TRP A 213 -14.27 -2.40 4.88
C TRP A 213 -13.82 -2.62 3.43
N PHE A 214 -13.28 -1.58 2.83
CA PHE A 214 -12.71 -1.65 1.49
C PHE A 214 -11.64 -2.74 1.36
N LEU A 215 -10.65 -2.75 2.26
CA LEU A 215 -9.60 -3.78 2.26
C LEU A 215 -10.17 -5.20 2.47
N ASN A 216 -11.19 -5.34 3.30
CA ASN A 216 -11.79 -6.65 3.58
C ASN A 216 -12.53 -7.22 2.37
N ASN A 217 -13.15 -6.36 1.56
CA ASN A 217 -13.90 -6.75 0.37
C ASN A 217 -12.98 -7.14 -0.80
N ILE A 218 -11.89 -6.40 -1.04
CA ILE A 218 -11.08 -6.56 -2.25
C ILE A 218 -9.81 -7.38 -2.05
N CYS A 219 -9.22 -7.42 -0.82
CA CYS A 219 -7.91 -8.03 -0.62
C CYS A 219 -7.97 -9.54 -0.46
N THR A 220 -7.09 -10.23 -1.19
CA THR A 220 -6.80 -11.66 -1.03
C THR A 220 -5.61 -11.90 -0.09
N HIS A 221 -4.75 -10.89 0.07
CA HIS A 221 -3.55 -10.94 0.89
C HIS A 221 -3.36 -9.61 1.63
N ILE A 222 -2.75 -9.68 2.81
CA ILE A 222 -2.38 -8.49 3.59
C ILE A 222 -0.86 -8.46 3.78
N VAL A 223 -0.27 -7.33 3.43
CA VAL A 223 1.15 -7.00 3.68
C VAL A 223 1.22 -6.07 4.88
N ASP A 224 1.71 -6.58 6.00
CA ASP A 224 1.79 -5.86 7.26
C ASP A 224 3.20 -5.30 7.47
N ILE A 225 3.32 -3.97 7.57
CA ILE A 225 4.56 -3.27 7.91
C ILE A 225 4.52 -2.92 9.39
N ASP A 226 5.14 -3.76 10.23
CA ASP A 226 5.26 -3.56 11.67
C ASP A 226 6.56 -4.17 12.22
N PHE A 227 7.00 -3.77 13.39
CA PHE A 227 8.23 -4.25 14.04
C PHE A 227 9.49 -4.12 13.15
N ASN A 228 9.55 -3.10 12.28
CA ASN A 228 10.59 -2.90 11.27
C ASN A 228 10.73 -4.08 10.30
N GLN A 229 9.67 -4.83 10.08
CA GLN A 229 9.59 -5.96 9.16
C GLN A 229 8.38 -5.82 8.25
N VAL A 230 8.44 -6.47 7.10
CA VAL A 230 7.31 -6.60 6.17
C VAL A 230 6.90 -8.06 6.13
N LYS A 231 5.64 -8.35 6.47
CA LYS A 231 5.11 -9.72 6.52
C LYS A 231 3.90 -9.86 5.62
N LEU A 232 3.84 -10.96 4.88
CA LEU A 232 2.70 -11.31 4.04
C LEU A 232 1.80 -12.31 4.77
N TYR A 233 0.51 -12.03 4.76
CA TYR A 233 -0.55 -12.90 5.25
C TYR A 233 -1.49 -13.24 4.09
N VAL A 234 -1.84 -14.50 3.96
CA VAL A 234 -2.83 -14.97 3.00
C VAL A 234 -4.21 -14.88 3.63
N GLY A 235 -5.11 -14.15 3.02
CA GLY A 235 -6.45 -13.86 3.53
C GLY A 235 -6.77 -12.37 3.52
N ASN A 236 -8.02 -12.04 3.87
CA ASN A 236 -8.52 -10.67 3.93
C ASN A 236 -8.11 -9.95 5.23
N TYR A 237 -8.61 -8.72 5.39
CA TYR A 237 -8.30 -7.89 6.56
C TYR A 237 -8.75 -8.53 7.89
N ASP A 238 -9.94 -9.14 7.95
CA ASP A 238 -10.46 -9.75 9.17
C ASP A 238 -9.60 -10.94 9.61
N PHE A 239 -9.21 -11.80 8.67
CA PHE A 239 -8.31 -12.92 8.95
C PHE A 239 -6.96 -12.44 9.50
N TRP A 240 -6.38 -11.41 8.88
CA TRP A 240 -5.15 -10.79 9.38
C TRP A 240 -5.34 -10.23 10.79
N TYR A 241 -6.46 -9.52 11.04
CA TYR A 241 -6.73 -8.89 12.34
C TYR A 241 -6.81 -9.92 13.47
N GLU A 242 -7.53 -11.02 13.27
CA GLU A 242 -7.64 -12.10 14.25
C GLU A 242 -6.29 -12.79 14.47
N SER A 243 -5.56 -13.11 13.39
CA SER A 243 -4.24 -13.72 13.45
C SER A 243 -3.22 -12.83 14.16
N SER A 244 -3.23 -11.53 13.88
CA SER A 244 -2.36 -10.53 14.51
C SER A 244 -2.66 -10.39 16.01
N LYS A 245 -3.94 -10.36 16.38
CA LYS A 245 -4.37 -10.30 17.78
C LYS A 245 -3.95 -11.55 18.58
N MET A 246 -4.09 -12.72 17.98
CA MET A 246 -3.64 -13.98 18.59
C MET A 246 -2.11 -13.98 18.78
N MET A 247 -1.36 -13.57 17.76
CA MET A 247 0.11 -13.47 17.82
C MET A 247 0.55 -12.49 18.88
N GLN A 248 -0.11 -11.33 19.00
CA GLN A 248 0.19 -10.33 20.02
C GLN A 248 -0.07 -10.85 21.45
N SER A 249 -1.15 -11.62 21.65
CA SER A 249 -1.42 -12.29 22.93
C SER A 249 -0.31 -13.26 23.29
N LEU A 250 0.10 -14.12 22.36
CA LEU A 250 1.21 -15.06 22.57
C LEU A 250 2.53 -14.36 22.90
N MET A 251 2.84 -13.26 22.18
CA MET A 251 4.03 -12.45 22.47
C MET A 251 3.99 -11.83 23.86
N ASN A 252 2.83 -11.32 24.27
CA ASN A 252 2.66 -10.74 25.62
C ASN A 252 2.82 -11.80 26.70
N ASP A 253 2.29 -13.01 26.52
CA ASP A 253 2.45 -14.12 27.45
C ASP A 253 3.93 -14.57 27.54
N GLN A 254 4.62 -14.66 26.41
CA GLN A 254 6.05 -14.96 26.38
C GLN A 254 6.87 -13.87 27.08
N LYS A 255 6.55 -12.59 26.85
CA LYS A 255 7.19 -11.46 27.51
C LYS A 255 7.00 -11.54 29.03
N LYS A 256 5.77 -11.79 29.49
CA LYS A 256 5.46 -11.93 30.92
C LYS A 256 6.24 -13.09 31.56
N ARG A 257 6.24 -14.27 30.92
CA ARG A 257 7.03 -15.42 31.39
C ARG A 257 8.53 -15.12 31.45
N ARG A 258 9.06 -14.36 30.49
CA ARG A 258 10.46 -13.93 30.46
C ARG A 258 10.75 -12.94 31.60
N GLU A 259 9.91 -11.95 31.81
CA GLU A 259 10.03 -10.99 32.91
C GLU A 259 9.98 -11.67 34.29
N ASP A 260 9.08 -12.63 34.47
CA ASP A 260 8.99 -13.39 35.71
C ASP A 260 10.27 -14.23 35.94
N LYS A 261 10.81 -14.83 34.89
CA LYS A 261 12.08 -15.58 34.95
C LYS A 261 13.27 -14.67 35.25
N ILE A 262 13.31 -13.47 34.70
CA ILE A 262 14.35 -12.47 35.02
C ILE A 262 14.27 -12.08 36.46
N LYS A 263 13.07 -11.80 37.04
CA LYS A 263 12.87 -11.47 38.44
C LYS A 263 13.32 -12.62 39.35
N GLU A 264 12.98 -13.86 39.00
CA GLU A 264 13.40 -15.05 39.78
C GLU A 264 14.92 -15.19 39.81
N LEU A 265 15.58 -15.03 38.62
CA LEU A 265 17.04 -15.09 38.51
C LEU A 265 17.72 -13.96 39.33
N GLN A 266 17.20 -12.74 39.24
CA GLN A 266 17.70 -11.60 40.01
C GLN A 266 17.59 -11.83 41.52
N ALA A 267 16.43 -12.29 41.97
CA ALA A 267 16.21 -12.60 43.38
C ALA A 267 17.15 -13.72 43.90
N PHE A 268 17.38 -14.74 43.06
CA PHE A 268 18.32 -15.82 43.41
C PHE A 268 19.77 -15.30 43.50
N ILE A 269 20.21 -14.50 42.50
CA ILE A 269 21.55 -13.93 42.50
C ILE A 269 21.76 -13.04 43.72
N GLN A 270 20.81 -12.19 44.07
CA GLN A 270 20.87 -11.31 45.21
C GLN A 270 20.99 -12.09 46.52
N ARG A 271 20.21 -13.19 46.68
CA ARG A 271 20.18 -14.00 47.91
C ARG A 271 21.47 -14.82 48.12
N PHE A 272 22.13 -15.25 47.03
CA PHE A 272 23.25 -16.20 47.09
C PHE A 272 24.59 -15.63 46.61
N SER A 273 24.68 -14.35 46.30
CA SER A 273 25.90 -13.67 45.82
C SER A 273 27.04 -13.72 46.83
N SER A 274 26.76 -13.72 48.11
CA SER A 274 27.76 -13.77 49.21
C SER A 274 28.10 -15.18 49.71
N ASN A 275 27.43 -16.22 49.18
CA ASN A 275 27.60 -17.58 49.68
C ASN A 275 28.64 -18.35 48.84
N LYS A 276 29.84 -18.61 49.37
CA LYS A 276 30.96 -19.29 48.68
C LYS A 276 30.59 -20.65 48.08
N SER A 277 29.73 -21.45 48.72
CA SER A 277 29.33 -22.77 48.20
C SER A 277 28.40 -22.71 47.00
N LYS A 278 27.66 -21.61 46.80
CA LYS A 278 26.73 -21.41 45.69
C LYS A 278 27.22 -20.41 44.63
N ALA A 279 28.45 -19.89 44.81
CA ALA A 279 29.03 -18.89 43.90
C ALA A 279 29.07 -19.34 42.41
N LYS A 280 29.40 -20.62 42.14
CA LYS A 280 29.36 -21.19 40.79
C LYS A 280 27.95 -21.17 40.18
N GLN A 281 26.91 -21.48 40.98
CA GLN A 281 25.53 -21.46 40.52
C GLN A 281 25.04 -20.02 40.28
N ALA A 282 25.43 -19.07 41.14
CA ALA A 282 25.13 -17.66 40.95
C ALA A 282 25.77 -17.09 39.63
N THR A 283 27.01 -17.47 39.37
CA THR A 283 27.71 -17.06 38.12
C THR A 283 27.05 -17.63 36.88
N SER A 284 26.64 -18.90 36.86
CA SER A 284 25.93 -19.52 35.73
C SER A 284 24.58 -18.83 35.51
N ARG A 285 23.83 -18.51 36.57
CA ARG A 285 22.54 -17.81 36.45
C ARG A 285 22.70 -16.35 36.04
N ARG A 286 23.82 -15.70 36.37
CA ARG A 286 24.12 -14.36 35.88
C ARG A 286 24.34 -14.37 34.37
N LYS A 287 25.08 -15.34 33.80
CA LYS A 287 25.23 -15.50 32.37
C LYS A 287 23.87 -15.70 31.65
N LEU A 288 22.97 -16.51 32.26
CA LEU A 288 21.63 -16.71 31.71
C LEU A 288 20.79 -15.42 31.78
N LEU A 289 20.92 -14.64 32.86
CA LEU A 289 20.26 -13.34 33.00
C LEU A 289 20.75 -12.37 31.91
N ASP A 290 22.06 -12.30 31.70
CA ASP A 290 22.66 -11.44 30.68
C ASP A 290 22.15 -11.83 29.25
N GLN A 291 22.04 -13.10 28.94
CA GLN A 291 21.47 -13.59 27.69
C GLN A 291 20.01 -13.19 27.51
N LEU A 292 19.18 -13.36 28.55
CA LEU A 292 17.76 -13.02 28.52
C LEU A 292 17.52 -11.50 28.42
N THR A 293 18.45 -10.68 28.91
CA THR A 293 18.34 -9.21 28.90
C THR A 293 18.76 -8.61 27.55
N ILE A 294 19.68 -9.26 26.82
CA ILE A 294 20.18 -8.80 25.51
C ILE A 294 19.11 -8.96 24.41
N GLU A 295 18.25 -9.97 24.50
CA GLU A 295 17.18 -10.19 23.54
C GLU A 295 16.00 -9.23 23.78
N GLN A 296 16.16 -7.96 23.44
CA GLN A 296 15.04 -7.01 23.40
C GLN A 296 14.14 -7.33 22.21
N MET A 297 12.87 -7.67 22.47
CA MET A 297 11.89 -7.78 21.39
C MET A 297 11.66 -6.39 20.78
N PRO A 298 11.65 -6.26 19.43
CA PRO A 298 11.30 -5.01 18.78
C PRO A 298 9.91 -4.58 19.25
N ALA A 299 9.73 -3.27 19.47
CA ALA A 299 8.45 -2.71 19.84
C ALA A 299 7.59 -2.50 18.59
N SER A 300 6.28 -2.78 18.69
CA SER A 300 5.35 -2.44 17.61
C SER A 300 5.31 -0.94 17.38
N SER A 301 5.27 -0.53 16.11
CA SER A 301 5.07 0.86 15.70
C SER A 301 3.62 1.33 15.94
N ARG A 302 2.68 0.41 16.16
CA ARG A 302 1.28 0.71 16.43
C ARG A 302 1.10 1.20 17.86
N ARG A 303 0.87 2.51 18.02
CA ARG A 303 0.50 3.10 19.30
C ARG A 303 -1.01 3.30 19.31
N TYR A 304 -1.69 2.55 20.16
CA TYR A 304 -3.10 2.84 20.46
C TYR A 304 -3.15 4.02 21.43
N PRO A 305 -3.87 5.12 21.12
CA PRO A 305 -4.05 6.19 22.09
C PRO A 305 -4.80 5.65 23.30
N TRP A 306 -4.14 5.63 24.45
CA TRP A 306 -4.75 5.27 25.72
C TRP A 306 -5.13 6.56 26.43
N VAL A 307 -6.42 6.81 26.56
CA VAL A 307 -6.95 7.90 27.39
C VAL A 307 -7.30 7.29 28.74
N CYS A 308 -6.50 7.59 29.75
CA CYS A 308 -6.79 7.19 31.13
C CYS A 308 -7.65 8.29 31.77
N PHE A 309 -8.92 8.00 31.98
CA PHE A 309 -9.78 8.86 32.81
C PHE A 309 -9.55 8.49 34.27
N THR A 310 -8.82 9.31 35.01
CA THR A 310 -8.77 9.23 36.49
C THR A 310 -9.94 10.04 37.02
N PRO A 311 -10.94 9.42 37.62
CA PRO A 311 -12.04 10.17 38.23
C PRO A 311 -11.49 11.00 39.41
N GLU A 312 -11.79 12.29 39.47
CA GLU A 312 -11.41 13.18 40.59
C GLU A 312 -12.09 12.80 41.91
N ARG A 313 -13.11 11.96 41.84
CA ARG A 313 -13.82 11.40 43.00
C ARG A 313 -14.02 9.90 42.80
N GLU A 314 -13.78 9.10 43.83
CA GLU A 314 -14.24 7.70 43.86
C GLU A 314 -15.75 7.69 43.61
N ALA A 315 -16.20 6.96 42.54
CA ALA A 315 -17.61 6.72 42.33
C ALA A 315 -18.17 6.01 43.56
N GLY A 316 -19.07 6.69 44.30
CA GLY A 316 -19.75 6.10 45.46
C GLY A 316 -20.40 4.77 45.07
N LYS A 317 -20.44 3.83 45.97
CA LYS A 317 -21.04 2.49 45.81
C LYS A 317 -22.56 2.59 45.59
N ASP A 318 -23.00 3.20 44.50
CA ASP A 318 -24.40 3.17 44.10
C ASP A 318 -24.64 1.97 43.19
N ARG A 319 -25.03 0.87 43.80
CA ARG A 319 -25.59 -0.31 43.13
C ARG A 319 -27.03 0.01 42.71
N LYS A 320 -27.24 0.66 41.61
CA LYS A 320 -28.52 0.58 40.88
C LYS A 320 -28.24 -0.06 39.50
N SER A 321 -28.47 -1.37 39.46
CA SER A 321 -28.75 -2.06 38.20
C SER A 321 -29.92 -1.38 37.54
N VAL A 322 -29.68 -0.83 36.36
CA VAL A 322 -30.74 -0.49 35.40
C VAL A 322 -30.95 -1.74 34.55
N VAL A 323 -32.18 -2.24 34.65
CA VAL A 323 -32.77 -3.31 33.83
C VAL A 323 -32.82 -2.86 32.35
#